data_126e3f2aa8e64d3fb096194ca1b9f836
#
_entry.id   126e3f2aa8e64d3fb096194ca1b9f836
#
_cell.length_a   1.000
_cell.length_b   1.000
_cell.length_c   1.000
_cell.angle_alpha   90.00
_cell.angle_beta   90.00
_cell.angle_gamma   90.00
#
_symmetry.space_group_name_H-M   'P 1'
#
loop_
_entity.id
_entity.type
_entity.pdbx_description
1 polymer ?
#
loop_
_entity_poly.entity_id
_entity_poly.type
_entity_poly.pdbx_seq_one_letter_code
_entity_poly.pdbx_strand_id
1 'polypeptide(L)'
;GRHLISAMAGFTADFKRLHSREVYSRGYPDNDINSSIWDQANDWTSNTPKESKYEQTMVSFLARLGYSFDDRYFLVGSVRRDASSKLPASKNYDWFPSVSGSWKLSSEKFFRNAGLDKVFDLVKFRAGWGRIGNVDLYPNNVATVELLNYQYPIIFGQNLDQLLQG
;
A
#
# COMPACT_ATOMS: atom_id res chain seq x y z
N GLY A 1 24.02 15.49 29.63
CA GLY A 1 23.33 15.31 28.34
C GLY A 1 21.81 15.33 28.53
N ARG A 2 21.09 15.90 27.59
CA ARG A 2 19.62 15.96 27.62
C ARG A 2 19.06 14.77 26.84
N HIS A 3 18.29 13.93 27.53
CA HIS A 3 17.58 12.79 26.95
C HIS A 3 16.14 13.18 26.67
N LEU A 4 15.63 12.88 25.49
CA LEU A 4 14.24 13.05 25.14
C LEU A 4 13.72 11.73 24.55
N ILE A 5 12.63 11.24 25.11
CA ILE A 5 11.93 10.04 24.64
C ILE A 5 10.54 10.47 24.17
N SER A 6 10.15 9.99 23.01
CA SER A 6 8.80 10.16 22.46
C SER A 6 8.21 8.79 22.14
N ALA A 7 6.96 8.58 22.52
CA ALA A 7 6.23 7.36 22.21
C ALA A 7 4.89 7.72 21.56
N MET A 8 4.49 6.95 20.58
CA MET A 8 3.21 7.07 19.91
C MET A 8 2.65 5.68 19.64
N ALA A 9 1.37 5.52 19.89
CA ALA A 9 0.61 4.34 19.50
C ALA A 9 -0.70 4.81 18.85
N GLY A 10 -1.20 4.04 17.92
CA GLY A 10 -2.44 4.35 17.24
C GLY A 10 -3.00 3.14 16.51
N PHE A 11 -4.24 3.27 16.08
CA PHE A 11 -4.85 2.32 15.17
C PHE A 11 -5.60 3.04 14.07
N THR A 12 -5.76 2.38 12.93
CA THR A 12 -6.62 2.83 11.84
C THR A 12 -7.53 1.69 11.42
N ALA A 13 -8.74 2.04 11.02
CA ALA A 13 -9.68 1.10 10.43
C ALA A 13 -10.22 1.72 9.14
N ASP A 14 -9.95 1.06 8.03
CA ASP A 14 -10.40 1.47 6.72
C ASP A 14 -11.45 0.48 6.21
N PHE A 15 -12.56 1.02 5.74
CA PHE A 15 -13.62 0.25 5.12
C PHE A 15 -13.88 0.79 3.73
N LYS A 16 -13.66 -0.04 2.72
CA LYS A 16 -13.89 0.29 1.32
C LYS A 16 -14.99 -0.58 0.75
N ARG A 17 -16.01 0.05 0.21
CA ARG A 17 -17.06 -0.62 -0.56
C ARG A 17 -17.07 -0.05 -1.97
N LEU A 18 -17.00 -0.92 -2.94
CA LEU A 18 -17.14 -0.59 -4.34
C LEU A 18 -18.33 -1.36 -4.92
N HIS A 19 -19.21 -0.65 -5.56
CA HIS A 19 -20.31 -1.20 -6.32
C HIS A 19 -20.17 -0.70 -7.75
N SER A 20 -19.90 -1.61 -8.68
CA SER A 20 -19.76 -1.31 -10.09
C SER A 20 -20.92 -1.94 -10.85
N ARG A 21 -21.50 -1.15 -11.73
CA ARG A 21 -22.49 -1.60 -12.70
C ARG A 21 -22.00 -1.25 -14.09
N GLU A 22 -22.00 -2.23 -14.95
CA GLU A 22 -21.54 -2.11 -16.32
C GLU A 22 -22.72 -2.45 -17.23
N VAL A 23 -23.13 -1.48 -18.02
CA VAL A 23 -24.25 -1.62 -18.95
C VAL A 23 -23.74 -1.22 -20.33
N TYR A 24 -23.96 -2.09 -21.30
CA TYR A 24 -23.64 -1.81 -22.69
C TYR A 24 -24.93 -1.58 -23.47
N SER A 25 -24.97 -0.53 -24.25
CA SER A 25 -26.09 -0.18 -25.12
C SER A 25 -25.60 0.24 -26.48
N ARG A 26 -26.40 0.04 -27.51
CA ARG A 26 -26.09 0.35 -28.92
C ARG A 26 -27.28 1.02 -29.60
N GLY A 27 -27.02 1.55 -30.80
CA GLY A 27 -28.09 2.10 -31.63
C GLY A 27 -28.61 3.45 -31.14
N TYR A 28 -27.70 4.33 -30.74
CA TYR A 28 -28.06 5.70 -30.46
C TYR A 28 -28.43 6.47 -31.72
N PRO A 29 -29.37 7.42 -31.66
CA PRO A 29 -29.84 8.16 -32.82
C PRO A 29 -28.79 9.08 -33.45
N ASP A 30 -27.76 9.47 -32.68
CA ASP A 30 -26.62 10.24 -33.16
C ASP A 30 -25.29 9.74 -32.56
N ASN A 31 -24.17 10.23 -33.09
CA ASN A 31 -22.84 9.86 -32.61
C ASN A 31 -22.27 10.89 -31.63
N ASP A 32 -23.06 11.82 -31.14
CA ASP A 32 -22.59 12.77 -30.13
C ASP A 32 -22.64 12.13 -28.74
N ILE A 33 -21.47 11.84 -28.22
CA ILE A 33 -21.30 11.21 -26.89
C ILE A 33 -21.85 12.08 -25.76
N ASN A 34 -21.97 13.38 -25.96
CA ASN A 34 -22.50 14.29 -24.97
C ASN A 34 -24.03 14.28 -24.90
N SER A 35 -24.68 13.87 -25.98
CA SER A 35 -26.14 13.74 -26.09
C SER A 35 -26.64 12.32 -25.88
N SER A 36 -25.75 11.34 -25.71
CA SER A 36 -26.10 9.93 -25.51
C SER A 36 -26.75 9.70 -24.17
N ILE A 37 -28.06 9.62 -24.13
CA ILE A 37 -28.85 9.26 -22.95
C ILE A 37 -29.20 7.79 -23.04
N TRP A 38 -29.08 7.04 -21.97
CA TRP A 38 -29.23 5.57 -21.96
C TRP A 38 -30.58 5.09 -22.50
N ASP A 39 -31.66 5.83 -22.24
CA ASP A 39 -32.99 5.50 -22.68
C ASP A 39 -33.23 5.64 -24.20
N GLN A 40 -32.32 6.34 -24.90
CA GLN A 40 -32.38 6.50 -26.35
C GLN A 40 -31.72 5.36 -27.15
N ALA A 41 -31.06 4.44 -26.47
CA ALA A 41 -30.48 3.27 -27.13
C ALA A 41 -31.54 2.30 -27.63
N ASN A 42 -31.46 1.86 -28.86
CA ASN A 42 -32.44 0.96 -29.48
C ASN A 42 -32.12 -0.52 -29.26
N ASP A 43 -30.89 -0.86 -28.89
CA ASP A 43 -30.48 -2.27 -28.67
C ASP A 43 -29.97 -2.49 -27.24
N TRP A 44 -30.82 -3.11 -26.44
CA TRP A 44 -30.55 -3.52 -25.06
C TRP A 44 -30.39 -5.04 -24.93
N THR A 45 -30.63 -5.78 -26.01
CA THR A 45 -30.81 -7.22 -25.94
C THR A 45 -29.50 -8.01 -25.99
N SER A 46 -28.42 -7.39 -26.46
CA SER A 46 -27.16 -8.09 -26.72
C SER A 46 -26.25 -8.20 -25.49
N ASN A 47 -26.52 -7.50 -24.38
CA ASN A 47 -25.64 -7.49 -23.22
C ASN A 47 -26.40 -7.54 -21.90
N THR A 48 -26.18 -8.61 -21.14
CA THR A 48 -26.66 -8.69 -19.75
C THR A 48 -25.87 -7.68 -18.90
N PRO A 49 -26.54 -6.80 -18.15
CA PRO A 49 -25.87 -5.91 -17.21
C PRO A 49 -25.01 -6.70 -16.24
N LYS A 50 -23.76 -6.27 -16.09
CA LYS A 50 -22.85 -6.85 -15.11
C LYS A 50 -22.84 -6.00 -13.86
N GLU A 51 -23.02 -6.62 -12.73
CA GLU A 51 -22.93 -5.99 -11.42
C GLU A 51 -21.83 -6.66 -10.62
N SER A 52 -20.95 -5.87 -10.05
CA SER A 52 -19.95 -6.35 -9.13
C SER A 52 -19.96 -5.54 -7.85
N LYS A 53 -19.93 -6.23 -6.72
CA LYS A 53 -19.81 -5.65 -5.38
C LYS A 53 -18.52 -6.12 -4.76
N TYR A 54 -17.81 -5.19 -4.19
CA TYR A 54 -16.55 -5.45 -3.54
C TYR A 54 -16.47 -4.70 -2.21
N GLU A 55 -16.15 -5.41 -1.16
CA GLU A 55 -15.96 -4.87 0.17
C GLU A 55 -14.56 -5.24 0.67
N GLN A 56 -13.88 -4.28 1.24
CA GLN A 56 -12.57 -4.47 1.86
C GLN A 56 -12.56 -3.80 3.20
N THR A 57 -12.05 -4.51 4.19
CA THR A 57 -11.75 -3.97 5.51
C THR A 57 -10.27 -4.12 5.77
N MET A 58 -9.64 -3.07 6.28
CA MET A 58 -8.27 -3.09 6.73
C MET A 58 -8.19 -2.45 8.12
N VAL A 59 -7.53 -3.14 9.04
CA VAL A 59 -7.27 -2.65 10.39
C VAL A 59 -5.77 -2.67 10.62
N SER A 60 -5.23 -1.54 11.06
CA SER A 60 -3.80 -1.40 11.31
C SER A 60 -3.56 -0.89 12.72
N PHE A 61 -2.59 -1.50 13.40
CA PHE A 61 -2.03 -1.02 14.65
C PHE A 61 -0.62 -0.53 14.40
N LEU A 62 -0.29 0.63 14.94
CA LEU A 62 1.05 1.19 14.84
C LEU A 62 1.58 1.58 16.21
N ALA A 63 2.88 1.38 16.39
CA ALA A 63 3.63 1.91 17.53
C ALA A 63 4.94 2.51 17.02
N ARG A 64 5.34 3.62 17.63
CA ARG A 64 6.59 4.33 17.33
C ARG A 64 7.24 4.79 18.61
N LEU A 65 8.54 4.56 18.72
CA LEU A 65 9.39 5.04 19.79
C LEU A 65 10.52 5.87 19.19
N GLY A 66 10.66 7.08 19.69
CA GLY A 66 11.74 7.98 19.33
C GLY A 66 12.60 8.29 20.53
N TYR A 67 13.89 8.33 20.32
CA TYR A 67 14.88 8.73 21.33
C TYR A 67 15.80 9.77 20.72
N SER A 68 16.08 10.83 21.45
CA SER A 68 17.12 11.77 21.11
C SER A 68 18.02 12.09 22.29
N PHE A 69 19.29 12.32 21.97
CA PHE A 69 20.30 12.68 22.95
C PHE A 69 21.01 13.95 22.50
N ASP A 70 21.01 14.96 23.36
CA ASP A 70 21.67 16.27 23.16
C ASP A 70 21.33 16.99 21.85
N ASP A 71 20.17 16.72 21.26
CA ASP A 71 19.81 17.20 19.92
C ASP A 71 20.85 16.88 18.81
N ARG A 72 21.67 15.86 19.04
CA ARG A 72 22.72 15.39 18.13
C ARG A 72 22.42 14.01 17.55
N TYR A 73 22.00 13.11 18.41
CA TYR A 73 21.72 11.71 18.07
C TYR A 73 20.23 11.48 18.13
N PHE A 74 19.69 10.88 17.10
CA PHE A 74 18.27 10.56 17.01
C PHE A 74 18.12 9.12 16.56
N LEU A 75 17.30 8.37 17.25
CA LEU A 75 16.92 7.00 16.91
C LEU A 75 15.41 6.90 16.92
N VAL A 76 14.83 6.29 15.89
CA VAL A 76 13.40 6.06 15.80
C VAL A 76 13.18 4.62 15.37
N GLY A 77 12.40 3.89 16.17
CA GLY A 77 11.87 2.60 15.81
C GLY A 77 10.36 2.70 15.62
N SER A 78 9.81 2.01 14.63
CA SER A 78 8.38 1.86 14.50
C SER A 78 8.00 0.47 14.03
N VAL A 79 6.81 0.07 14.39
CA VAL A 79 6.22 -1.18 13.95
C VAL A 79 4.76 -0.93 13.59
N ARG A 80 4.34 -1.49 12.48
CA ARG A 80 2.94 -1.48 12.06
C ARG A 80 2.51 -2.92 11.78
N ARG A 81 1.35 -3.27 12.28
CA ARG A 81 0.68 -4.54 12.01
C ARG A 81 -0.58 -4.24 11.22
N ASP A 82 -0.65 -4.73 10.01
CA ASP A 82 -1.80 -4.56 9.13
C ASP A 82 -2.54 -5.88 8.99
N ALA A 83 -3.84 -5.85 9.24
CA ALA A 83 -4.75 -6.95 8.97
C ALA A 83 -5.72 -6.53 7.86
N SER A 84 -5.88 -7.36 6.84
CA SER A 84 -6.73 -7.06 5.69
C SER A 84 -7.58 -8.25 5.30
N SER A 85 -8.84 -7.97 4.95
CA SER A 85 -9.76 -8.99 4.40
C SER A 85 -9.35 -9.50 3.02
N LYS A 86 -8.39 -8.85 2.36
CA LYS A 86 -7.79 -9.32 1.11
C LYS A 86 -6.77 -10.43 1.30
N LEU A 87 -6.21 -10.56 2.50
CA LEU A 87 -5.21 -11.57 2.78
C LEU A 87 -5.88 -12.92 3.08
N PRO A 88 -5.21 -14.04 2.77
CA PRO A 88 -5.72 -15.37 3.09
C PRO A 88 -6.07 -15.53 4.57
N ALA A 89 -7.10 -16.29 4.90
CA ALA A 89 -7.55 -16.50 6.27
C ALA A 89 -6.44 -17.10 7.17
N SER A 90 -5.52 -17.86 6.58
CA SER A 90 -4.36 -18.44 7.27
C SER A 90 -3.31 -17.39 7.66
N LYS A 91 -3.26 -16.26 6.98
CA LYS A 91 -2.28 -15.18 7.21
C LYS A 91 -2.90 -13.82 6.90
N ASN A 92 -3.92 -13.45 7.64
CA ASN A 92 -4.68 -12.21 7.42
C ASN A 92 -4.01 -10.95 7.97
N TYR A 93 -2.79 -11.05 8.49
CA TYR A 93 -2.00 -9.92 8.98
C TYR A 93 -0.54 -10.03 8.58
N ASP A 94 0.15 -8.89 8.52
CA ASP A 94 1.60 -8.83 8.38
C ASP A 94 2.19 -7.71 9.22
N TRP A 95 3.52 -7.78 9.45
CA TRP A 95 4.26 -6.84 10.29
C TRP A 95 5.25 -6.05 9.44
N PHE A 96 5.26 -4.74 9.68
CA PHE A 96 6.11 -3.78 8.97
C PHE A 96 6.98 -3.01 9.97
N PRO A 97 8.10 -3.60 10.42
CA PRO A 97 9.05 -2.92 11.26
C PRO A 97 9.89 -1.94 10.46
N SER A 98 10.27 -0.84 11.11
CA SER A 98 11.26 0.09 10.59
C SER A 98 12.12 0.67 11.70
N VAL A 99 13.35 1.02 11.36
CA VAL A 99 14.29 1.70 12.24
C VAL A 99 15.04 2.76 11.44
N SER A 100 15.25 3.92 12.04
CA SER A 100 16.05 4.98 11.45
C SER A 100 16.88 5.69 12.51
N GLY A 101 18.08 6.07 12.12
CA GLY A 101 18.97 6.87 12.95
C GLY A 101 19.43 8.12 12.22
N SER A 102 19.71 9.17 12.97
CA SER A 102 20.38 10.33 12.42
C SER A 102 21.35 10.96 13.42
N TRP A 103 22.41 11.51 12.88
CA TRP A 103 23.49 12.16 13.62
C TRP A 103 23.78 13.54 13.06
N LYS A 104 23.69 14.54 13.92
CA LYS A 104 23.95 15.94 13.58
C LYS A 104 25.41 16.24 13.84
N LEU A 105 26.25 16.07 12.82
CA LEU A 105 27.69 16.29 12.88
C LEU A 105 28.05 17.72 13.23
N SER A 106 27.33 18.70 12.68
CA SER A 106 27.61 20.12 12.92
C SER A 106 27.50 20.53 14.39
N SER A 107 26.89 19.70 15.25
CA SER A 107 26.81 19.95 16.70
C SER A 107 28.00 19.38 17.48
N GLU A 108 28.88 18.63 16.81
CA GLU A 108 30.03 18.00 17.46
C GLU A 108 31.18 18.97 17.68
N LYS A 109 31.95 18.77 18.78
CA LYS A 109 33.09 19.63 19.13
C LYS A 109 34.18 19.57 18.06
N PHE A 110 34.44 18.38 17.51
CA PHE A 110 35.48 18.24 16.47
C PHE A 110 35.14 19.00 15.19
N PHE A 111 33.87 19.09 14.83
CA PHE A 111 33.40 19.81 13.66
C PHE A 111 33.67 21.31 13.78
N ARG A 112 33.38 21.85 14.95
CA ARG A 112 33.69 23.27 15.29
C ARG A 112 35.16 23.52 15.41
N ASN A 113 35.91 22.62 16.04
CA ASN A 113 37.38 22.76 16.18
C ASN A 113 38.10 22.73 14.82
N ALA A 114 37.54 22.06 13.84
CA ALA A 114 38.05 22.05 12.47
C ALA A 114 37.66 23.29 11.65
N GLY A 115 36.89 24.22 12.23
CA GLY A 115 36.43 25.43 11.56
C GLY A 115 35.40 25.18 10.44
N LEU A 116 34.86 23.98 10.37
CA LEU A 116 33.88 23.59 9.36
C LEU A 116 32.52 24.25 9.56
N ASP A 117 32.22 24.73 10.77
CA ASP A 117 31.05 25.50 11.12
C ASP A 117 30.98 26.87 10.40
N LYS A 118 32.10 27.38 9.92
CA LYS A 118 32.16 28.62 9.12
C LYS A 118 31.72 28.43 7.67
N VAL A 119 31.74 27.20 7.19
CA VAL A 119 31.41 26.83 5.80
C VAL A 119 30.07 26.11 5.70
N PHE A 120 29.73 25.30 6.72
CA PHE A 120 28.54 24.49 6.73
C PHE A 120 27.70 24.75 8.00
N ASP A 121 26.52 25.32 7.84
CA ASP A 121 25.61 25.60 8.95
C ASP A 121 25.03 24.32 9.54
N LEU A 122 24.73 23.32 8.69
CA LEU A 122 24.12 22.05 9.11
C LEU A 122 24.67 20.88 8.30
N VAL A 123 25.29 19.94 9.02
CA VAL A 123 25.65 18.63 8.48
C VAL A 123 24.97 17.55 9.33
N LYS A 124 24.12 16.75 8.70
CA LYS A 124 23.36 15.69 9.36
C LYS A 124 23.36 14.42 8.50
N PHE A 125 23.86 13.31 9.06
CA PHE A 125 23.74 11.99 8.48
C PHE A 125 22.42 11.34 8.88
N ARG A 126 21.82 10.58 7.96
CA ARG A 126 20.61 9.79 8.22
C ARG A 126 20.75 8.44 7.54
N ALA A 127 20.36 7.40 8.26
CA ALA A 127 20.22 6.05 7.73
C ALA A 127 18.94 5.42 8.27
N GLY A 128 18.31 4.60 7.48
CA GLY A 128 17.09 3.90 7.88
C GLY A 128 16.91 2.63 7.09
N TRP A 129 16.23 1.70 7.73
CA TRP A 129 15.80 0.46 7.17
C TRP A 129 14.34 0.23 7.54
N GLY A 130 13.57 -0.38 6.64
CA GLY A 130 12.19 -0.73 6.92
C GLY A 130 11.65 -1.74 5.92
N ARG A 131 10.67 -2.51 6.39
CA ARG A 131 9.86 -3.41 5.59
C ARG A 131 8.54 -2.73 5.26
N ILE A 132 8.17 -2.74 3.98
CA ILE A 132 6.93 -2.18 3.47
C ILE A 132 6.16 -3.30 2.78
N GLY A 133 4.84 -3.35 3.00
CA GLY A 133 3.92 -4.23 2.30
C GLY A 133 2.96 -3.44 1.42
N ASN A 134 2.57 -4.04 0.32
CA ASN A 134 1.53 -3.51 -0.55
C ASN A 134 0.42 -4.54 -0.70
N VAL A 135 -0.72 -4.27 -0.08
CA VAL A 135 -1.91 -5.15 -0.11
C VAL A 135 -2.68 -5.00 -1.43
N ASP A 136 -2.48 -3.90 -2.15
CA ASP A 136 -3.20 -3.62 -3.40
C ASP A 136 -2.70 -4.45 -4.58
N LEU A 137 -1.56 -5.13 -4.44
CA LEU A 137 -1.07 -6.08 -5.43
C LEU A 137 -1.88 -7.38 -5.48
N TYR A 138 -2.66 -7.66 -4.46
CA TYR A 138 -3.49 -8.85 -4.43
C TYR A 138 -4.85 -8.59 -5.10
N PRO A 139 -5.27 -9.44 -6.04
CA PRO A 139 -6.61 -9.37 -6.62
C PRO A 139 -7.68 -9.61 -5.54
N ASN A 140 -8.90 -9.15 -5.80
CA ASN A 140 -9.99 -9.14 -4.84
C ASN A 140 -10.45 -10.53 -4.33
N ASN A 141 -9.91 -11.62 -4.92
CA ASN A 141 -10.25 -13.01 -4.59
C ASN A 141 -8.99 -13.84 -4.29
N VAL A 142 -8.19 -13.42 -3.32
CA VAL A 142 -6.91 -14.08 -2.99
C VAL A 142 -7.07 -15.52 -2.53
N ALA A 143 -8.21 -15.90 -1.96
CA ALA A 143 -8.45 -17.29 -1.60
C ALA A 143 -8.34 -18.27 -2.78
N THR A 144 -8.55 -17.78 -4.00
CA THR A 144 -8.46 -18.58 -5.24
C THR A 144 -7.04 -18.56 -5.83
N VAL A 145 -6.25 -17.52 -5.54
CA VAL A 145 -4.90 -17.34 -6.11
C VAL A 145 -3.86 -18.21 -5.39
N GLU A 146 -4.08 -18.51 -4.11
CA GLU A 146 -3.13 -19.33 -3.35
C GLU A 146 -3.04 -20.77 -3.88
N LEU A 147 -4.12 -21.28 -4.44
CA LEU A 147 -4.17 -22.60 -5.08
C LEU A 147 -3.50 -22.65 -6.47
N LEU A 148 -3.45 -21.53 -7.16
CA LEU A 148 -2.85 -21.45 -8.51
C LEU A 148 -1.35 -21.19 -8.52
N ASN A 149 -0.79 -20.65 -7.43
CA ASN A 149 0.61 -20.25 -7.40
C ASN A 149 1.61 -21.34 -7.01
N TYR A 150 1.15 -22.48 -6.53
CA TYR A 150 2.06 -23.49 -5.99
C TYR A 150 2.28 -24.71 -6.86
N GLN A 151 1.51 -24.91 -7.92
CA GLN A 151 1.60 -26.15 -8.69
C GLN A 151 1.93 -26.04 -10.17
N TYR A 152 1.83 -24.86 -10.77
CA TYR A 152 2.16 -24.74 -12.20
C TYR A 152 2.92 -23.45 -12.51
N PRO A 153 4.07 -23.53 -13.18
CA PRO A 153 4.69 -22.31 -13.73
C PRO A 153 3.71 -21.73 -14.75
N ILE A 154 3.34 -20.47 -14.59
CA ILE A 154 2.55 -19.77 -15.57
C ILE A 154 3.43 -19.60 -16.80
N ILE A 155 3.23 -20.41 -17.80
CA ILE A 155 3.83 -20.25 -19.12
C ILE A 155 2.96 -19.19 -19.82
N PHE A 156 3.49 -17.99 -19.92
CA PHE A 156 2.86 -16.90 -20.67
C PHE A 156 2.63 -17.37 -22.11
N GLY A 157 1.36 -17.41 -22.55
CA GLY A 157 0.97 -17.66 -23.94
C GLY A 157 0.21 -18.95 -24.23
N GLN A 158 -0.17 -19.74 -23.25
CA GLN A 158 -1.06 -20.89 -23.48
C GLN A 158 -2.47 -20.63 -22.92
N ASN A 159 -3.47 -20.88 -23.77
CA ASN A 159 -4.87 -20.80 -23.36
C ASN A 159 -5.19 -21.87 -22.31
N LEU A 160 -5.86 -21.47 -21.24
CA LEU A 160 -6.28 -22.33 -20.11
C LEU A 160 -7.12 -23.54 -20.58
N ASP A 161 -7.78 -23.44 -21.72
CA ASP A 161 -8.64 -24.48 -22.29
C ASP A 161 -7.89 -25.75 -22.73
N GLN A 162 -6.57 -25.67 -22.92
CA GLN A 162 -5.76 -26.85 -23.28
C GLN A 162 -5.28 -27.65 -22.08
N LEU A 163 -5.31 -27.08 -20.88
CA LEU A 163 -4.89 -27.75 -19.65
C LEU A 163 -6.00 -28.61 -18.99
N LEU A 164 -7.24 -28.44 -19.41
CA LEU A 164 -8.40 -29.16 -18.86
C LEU A 164 -8.80 -30.40 -19.69
N GLN A 165 -8.09 -30.71 -20.76
CA GLN A 165 -8.37 -31.86 -21.67
C GLN A 165 -7.30 -32.96 -21.62
N GLY A 166 -6.42 -32.93 -20.61
CA GLY A 166 -5.42 -33.96 -20.40
C GLY A 166 -5.70 -34.86 -19.21
#